data_d1aa58ad42ad1370f96fc1d431664513
#
_entry.id   d1aa58ad42ad1370f96fc1d431664513
#
_cell.length_a   1.000
_cell.length_b   1.000
_cell.length_c   1.000
_cell.angle_alpha   90.00
_cell.angle_beta   90.00
_cell.angle_gamma   90.00
#
_symmetry.space_group_name_H-M   'P 1'
#
loop_
_entity.id
_entity.type
_entity.pdbx_description
1 polymer ?
#
loop_
_entity_poly.entity_id
_entity_poly.type
_entity_poly.pdbx_seq_one_letter_code
_entity_poly.pdbx_strand_id
1 'polypeptide(L)'
;MKKFLYYSIAALILLAASCDKNEIYKRKPAGWDGITPMPEAVDLGIVVNGKNIKWASQNLGAAKFYNYGDWYAWGETITYYSSLCPVVWGKRNESDESVMKYNWRSYIYASGDKNKLTKYCPNNDIDVAYWDMSNAPSGPDGQTVLLPSDDPVRKRLGEKWRMPTWEELDALMQTRNNPDYRWTFGVRAKNNGNSIYDGDGNMYTGVVITLLSTGASIYLPTAGISGVQGFSRPKGPLGFFCSTDGFYWSSTLDTESDDNHQYSPASARALHFNQGSDCVGPGWIYRCYGLSIRPVTESE
;
A
#
# COMPACT_ATOMS: atom_id res chain seq x y z
N MET A 1 37.82 48.62 31.05
CA MET A 1 37.35 47.28 31.40
C MET A 1 35.84 47.28 31.71
N LYS A 2 34.98 47.65 30.77
CA LYS A 2 33.51 47.60 30.93
C LYS A 2 32.73 47.28 29.62
N LYS A 3 33.37 46.63 28.67
CA LYS A 3 32.71 46.29 27.37
C LYS A 3 32.61 44.78 27.10
N PHE A 4 33.02 43.92 28.00
CA PHE A 4 33.01 42.46 27.78
C PHE A 4 31.88 41.71 28.51
N LEU A 5 30.98 42.40 29.22
CA LEU A 5 29.94 41.74 30.02
C LEU A 5 28.55 41.70 29.36
N TYR A 6 28.36 42.32 28.18
CA TYR A 6 27.07 42.41 27.55
C TYR A 6 26.83 41.32 26.45
N TYR A 7 27.86 40.62 26.03
CA TYR A 7 27.70 39.58 24.99
C TYR A 7 27.42 38.18 25.55
N SER A 8 27.61 37.96 26.83
CA SER A 8 27.37 36.64 27.45
C SER A 8 25.93 36.44 27.95
N ILE A 9 25.10 37.46 28.02
CA ILE A 9 23.71 37.37 28.49
C ILE A 9 22.75 37.22 27.30
N ALA A 10 23.09 37.74 26.12
CA ALA A 10 22.27 37.59 24.90
C ALA A 10 22.34 36.19 24.30
N ALA A 11 23.40 35.42 24.54
CA ALA A 11 23.55 34.06 24.04
C ALA A 11 22.80 33.02 24.90
N LEU A 12 22.45 33.34 26.14
CA LEU A 12 21.72 32.42 27.02
C LEU A 12 20.20 32.53 26.91
N ILE A 13 19.68 33.60 26.31
CA ILE A 13 18.22 33.82 26.13
C ILE A 13 17.70 33.21 24.83
N LEU A 14 18.56 32.92 23.85
CA LEU A 14 18.17 32.30 22.57
C LEU A 14 18.12 30.76 22.62
N LEU A 15 18.49 30.12 23.69
CA LEU A 15 18.41 28.66 23.88
C LEU A 15 17.20 28.20 24.73
N ALA A 16 16.39 29.13 25.23
CA ALA A 16 15.24 28.80 26.08
C ALA A 16 13.86 28.95 25.40
N ALA A 17 13.82 29.28 24.12
CA ALA A 17 12.57 29.55 23.39
C ALA A 17 12.40 28.64 22.16
N SER A 18 12.53 27.33 22.32
CA SER A 18 12.01 26.38 21.31
C SER A 18 12.07 24.93 21.85
N CYS A 19 11.55 24.70 23.03
CA CYS A 19 11.06 23.38 23.39
C CYS A 19 9.60 23.55 23.75
N ASP A 20 8.74 23.35 22.77
CA ASP A 20 7.33 23.13 23.03
C ASP A 20 7.26 21.81 23.81
N LYS A 21 7.10 21.95 25.15
CA LYS A 21 7.06 20.81 26.08
C LYS A 21 5.92 19.84 25.79
N ASN A 22 5.02 20.20 24.88
CA ASN A 22 3.91 19.33 24.44
C ASN A 22 4.29 18.34 23.33
N GLU A 23 5.40 18.52 22.60
CA GLU A 23 5.85 17.53 21.62
C GLU A 23 6.61 16.36 22.23
N ILE A 24 7.19 16.53 23.42
CA ILE A 24 8.04 15.51 24.06
C ILE A 24 7.23 14.33 24.62
N TYR A 25 5.91 14.44 24.73
CA TYR A 25 5.04 13.43 25.34
C TYR A 25 4.01 12.79 24.39
N LYS A 26 4.05 13.03 23.08
CA LYS A 26 3.31 12.18 22.15
C LYS A 26 3.95 10.81 22.18
N ARG A 27 3.40 9.89 23.00
CA ARG A 27 3.83 8.48 22.99
C ARG A 27 3.75 7.99 21.57
N LYS A 28 4.87 7.45 21.07
CA LYS A 28 4.85 6.75 19.77
C LYS A 28 3.73 5.72 19.81
N PRO A 29 2.91 5.60 18.75
CA PRO A 29 1.91 4.55 18.67
C PRO A 29 2.56 3.19 18.91
N ALA A 30 1.92 2.32 19.68
CA ALA A 30 2.43 0.99 19.95
C ALA A 30 2.63 0.24 18.63
N GLY A 31 3.82 -0.35 18.43
CA GLY A 31 4.16 -1.09 17.22
C GLY A 31 4.57 -0.24 16.01
N TRP A 32 4.57 1.11 16.08
CA TRP A 32 5.08 1.94 15.00
C TRP A 32 6.60 1.83 14.86
N ASP A 33 7.08 1.65 13.60
CA ASP A 33 8.51 1.51 13.29
C ASP A 33 9.34 2.79 13.55
N GLY A 34 8.67 3.92 13.74
CA GLY A 34 9.30 5.22 14.01
C GLY A 34 9.82 5.94 12.76
N ILE A 35 9.64 5.38 11.58
CA ILE A 35 10.17 5.90 10.31
C ILE A 35 9.03 6.15 9.31
N THR A 36 8.09 5.21 9.19
CA THR A 36 6.97 5.31 8.25
C THR A 36 6.08 6.50 8.62
N PRO A 37 5.80 7.43 7.69
CA PRO A 37 4.90 8.54 7.96
C PRO A 37 3.53 8.05 8.40
N MET A 38 3.08 8.54 9.56
CA MET A 38 1.77 8.18 10.11
C MET A 38 0.67 8.90 9.33
N PRO A 39 -0.30 8.18 8.73
CA PRO A 39 -1.39 8.81 8.01
C PRO A 39 -2.45 9.37 8.95
N GLU A 40 -3.24 10.31 8.46
CA GLU A 40 -4.50 10.70 9.09
C GLU A 40 -5.60 9.68 8.71
N ALA A 41 -6.57 9.50 9.61
CA ALA A 41 -7.73 8.65 9.38
C ALA A 41 -8.87 9.48 8.77
N VAL A 42 -9.26 9.15 7.54
CA VAL A 42 -10.36 9.82 6.82
C VAL A 42 -11.62 8.97 6.92
N ASP A 43 -12.67 9.55 7.45
CA ASP A 43 -13.97 8.92 7.58
C ASP A 43 -14.81 9.19 6.33
N LEU A 44 -15.03 8.16 5.53
CA LEU A 44 -15.91 8.20 4.35
C LEU A 44 -17.33 7.67 4.65
N GLY A 45 -17.66 7.39 5.91
CA GLY A 45 -18.97 6.85 6.28
C GLY A 45 -19.22 5.41 5.81
N ILE A 46 -18.14 4.66 5.48
CA ILE A 46 -18.26 3.27 5.00
C ILE A 46 -18.30 2.33 6.20
N VAL A 47 -19.39 1.58 6.33
CA VAL A 47 -19.60 0.62 7.41
C VAL A 47 -19.56 -0.80 6.84
N VAL A 48 -18.68 -1.64 7.39
CA VAL A 48 -18.56 -3.06 7.03
C VAL A 48 -18.68 -3.90 8.31
N ASN A 49 -19.56 -4.88 8.29
CA ASN A 49 -19.82 -5.76 9.45
C ASN A 49 -20.11 -4.98 10.76
N GLY A 50 -20.83 -3.85 10.65
CA GLY A 50 -21.19 -3.00 11.79
C GLY A 50 -20.08 -2.08 12.30
N LYS A 51 -18.92 -2.04 11.64
CA LYS A 51 -17.79 -1.21 12.00
C LYS A 51 -17.61 -0.08 10.99
N ASN A 52 -17.41 1.14 11.46
CA ASN A 52 -17.05 2.28 10.61
C ASN A 52 -15.57 2.19 10.25
N ILE A 53 -15.27 2.06 8.95
CA ILE A 53 -13.93 1.91 8.42
C ILE A 53 -13.40 3.26 7.97
N LYS A 54 -12.30 3.69 8.60
CA LYS A 54 -11.59 4.91 8.22
C LYS A 54 -10.37 4.58 7.39
N TRP A 55 -10.17 5.34 6.33
CA TRP A 55 -9.12 5.15 5.35
C TRP A 55 -7.93 6.05 5.64
N ALA A 56 -6.72 5.54 5.47
CA ALA A 56 -5.53 6.37 5.57
C ALA A 56 -5.56 7.49 4.52
N SER A 57 -5.09 8.68 4.88
CA SER A 57 -4.96 9.81 3.95
C SER A 57 -3.96 9.54 2.81
N GLN A 58 -3.06 8.58 2.99
CA GLN A 58 -1.98 8.24 2.05
C GLN A 58 -1.68 6.74 2.03
N ASN A 59 -0.98 6.28 0.99
CA ASN A 59 -0.53 4.89 0.89
C ASN A 59 0.55 4.57 1.93
N LEU A 60 0.70 3.30 2.27
CA LEU A 60 1.77 2.84 3.17
C LEU A 60 3.14 3.23 2.60
N GLY A 61 3.97 3.86 3.43
CA GLY A 61 5.27 4.37 3.04
C GLY A 61 5.28 5.69 2.27
N ALA A 62 4.12 6.25 1.93
CA ALA A 62 4.04 7.55 1.26
C ALA A 62 4.29 8.70 2.24
N ALA A 63 5.08 9.69 1.83
CA ALA A 63 5.30 10.91 2.60
C ALA A 63 4.19 11.96 2.39
N LYS A 64 3.47 11.89 1.28
CA LYS A 64 2.38 12.79 0.90
C LYS A 64 1.23 11.99 0.29
N PHE A 65 0.01 12.54 0.34
CA PHE A 65 -1.20 11.90 -0.12
C PHE A 65 -1.15 11.43 -1.59
N TYR A 66 -0.34 12.08 -2.42
CA TYR A 66 -0.19 11.81 -3.85
C TYR A 66 0.95 10.85 -4.19
N ASN A 67 1.87 10.55 -3.26
CA ASN A 67 2.95 9.61 -3.52
C ASN A 67 2.40 8.18 -3.65
N TYR A 68 3.05 7.39 -4.48
CA TYR A 68 2.67 5.99 -4.71
C TYR A 68 2.79 5.12 -3.46
N GLY A 69 3.69 5.50 -2.52
CA GLY A 69 4.05 4.70 -1.36
C GLY A 69 5.01 3.58 -1.71
N ASP A 70 5.07 2.59 -0.85
CA ASP A 70 5.88 1.40 -1.05
C ASP A 70 5.03 0.29 -1.67
N TRP A 71 5.66 -0.58 -2.45
CA TRP A 71 5.03 -1.79 -2.98
C TRP A 71 5.41 -3.01 -2.16
N TYR A 72 4.44 -3.90 -1.95
CA TYR A 72 4.62 -5.14 -1.20
C TYR A 72 4.12 -6.31 -2.03
N ALA A 73 4.85 -7.42 -2.02
CA ALA A 73 4.28 -8.70 -2.35
C ALA A 73 3.28 -9.09 -1.25
N TRP A 74 2.24 -9.79 -1.60
CA TRP A 74 1.13 -10.07 -0.68
C TRP A 74 1.59 -10.90 0.55
N GLY A 75 1.37 -10.36 1.75
CA GLY A 75 1.82 -10.96 3.01
C GLY A 75 3.28 -10.74 3.37
N GLU A 76 4.07 -10.12 2.51
CA GLU A 76 5.43 -9.73 2.87
C GLU A 76 5.44 -8.40 3.62
N THR A 77 6.21 -8.34 4.69
CA THR A 77 6.33 -7.13 5.53
C THR A 77 7.54 -6.26 5.16
N ILE A 78 8.33 -6.72 4.20
CA ILE A 78 9.48 -6.02 3.66
C ILE A 78 9.16 -5.59 2.23
N THR A 79 9.45 -4.34 1.91
CA THR A 79 9.33 -3.82 0.56
C THR A 79 10.67 -3.94 -0.17
N TYR A 80 10.62 -4.29 -1.44
CA TYR A 80 11.80 -4.24 -2.31
C TYR A 80 11.97 -2.88 -3.00
N TYR A 81 10.97 -2.05 -2.92
CA TYR A 81 11.01 -0.65 -3.33
C TYR A 81 10.38 0.24 -2.26
N SER A 82 11.10 1.27 -1.85
CA SER A 82 10.60 2.28 -0.93
C SER A 82 10.75 3.67 -1.53
N SER A 83 9.67 4.43 -1.57
CA SER A 83 9.69 5.84 -1.96
C SER A 83 10.47 6.71 -0.95
N LEU A 84 10.68 6.21 0.27
CA LEU A 84 11.44 6.88 1.32
C LEU A 84 12.94 6.54 1.28
N CYS A 85 13.35 5.52 0.56
CA CYS A 85 14.74 5.09 0.45
C CYS A 85 15.14 4.81 -1.01
N PRO A 86 15.35 5.84 -1.84
CA PRO A 86 15.73 5.67 -3.24
C PRO A 86 17.08 4.99 -3.44
N VAL A 87 17.89 4.86 -2.38
CA VAL A 87 19.26 4.32 -2.43
C VAL A 87 19.29 2.81 -2.72
N VAL A 88 18.23 2.07 -2.46
CA VAL A 88 18.15 0.62 -2.75
C VAL A 88 18.19 0.34 -4.26
N TRP A 89 17.93 1.33 -5.08
CA TRP A 89 17.86 1.24 -6.54
C TRP A 89 19.11 1.75 -7.28
N GLY A 90 20.09 2.26 -6.55
CA GLY A 90 21.35 2.71 -7.14
C GLY A 90 22.14 1.56 -7.73
N LYS A 91 22.14 1.42 -9.06
CA LYS A 91 22.86 0.47 -9.92
C LYS A 91 22.12 -0.84 -10.21
N ARG A 92 21.04 -0.74 -10.94
CA ARG A 92 20.48 -1.86 -11.67
C ARG A 92 21.09 -1.93 -13.07
N ASN A 93 21.73 -3.03 -13.39
CA ASN A 93 21.82 -3.46 -14.77
C ASN A 93 20.43 -3.97 -15.15
N GLU A 94 19.72 -3.26 -16.02
CA GLU A 94 18.34 -3.56 -16.46
C GLU A 94 18.19 -4.95 -17.12
N SER A 95 19.29 -5.67 -17.36
CA SER A 95 19.35 -6.99 -17.99
C SER A 95 19.43 -8.15 -17.01
N ASP A 96 19.50 -7.91 -15.70
CA ASP A 96 19.63 -8.98 -14.72
C ASP A 96 18.26 -9.35 -14.14
N GLU A 97 17.56 -10.28 -14.79
CA GLU A 97 16.29 -10.86 -14.32
C GLU A 97 16.41 -11.48 -12.92
N SER A 98 17.62 -11.82 -12.46
CA SER A 98 17.86 -12.35 -11.12
C SER A 98 17.62 -11.31 -10.02
N VAL A 99 17.53 -10.03 -10.38
CA VAL A 99 17.37 -8.89 -9.47
C VAL A 99 15.91 -8.38 -9.42
N MET A 100 15.02 -8.87 -10.26
CA MET A 100 13.59 -8.55 -10.16
C MET A 100 12.97 -9.25 -8.95
N LYS A 101 12.70 -8.48 -7.90
CA LYS A 101 12.32 -9.01 -6.57
C LYS A 101 10.84 -9.25 -6.36
N TYR A 102 9.98 -8.91 -7.33
CA TYR A 102 8.55 -9.21 -7.29
C TYR A 102 8.25 -10.35 -8.26
N ASN A 103 8.72 -11.54 -7.92
CA ASN A 103 8.50 -12.76 -8.68
C ASN A 103 8.48 -13.99 -7.77
N TRP A 104 8.09 -15.15 -8.31
CA TRP A 104 7.97 -16.39 -7.53
C TRP A 104 9.29 -16.88 -6.91
N ARG A 105 10.44 -16.55 -7.47
CA ARG A 105 11.74 -16.97 -6.92
C ARG A 105 12.11 -16.23 -5.64
N SER A 106 11.62 -15.02 -5.49
CA SER A 106 11.87 -14.17 -4.32
C SER A 106 10.73 -14.14 -3.33
N TYR A 107 9.54 -14.62 -3.71
CA TYR A 107 8.37 -14.61 -2.85
C TYR A 107 8.52 -15.59 -1.69
N ILE A 108 8.43 -15.10 -0.45
CA ILE A 108 8.77 -15.87 0.76
C ILE A 108 7.81 -17.03 1.06
N TYR A 109 6.59 -16.99 0.53
CA TYR A 109 5.58 -18.04 0.74
C TYR A 109 5.45 -18.99 -0.45
N ALA A 110 6.52 -19.11 -1.23
CA ALA A 110 6.64 -20.09 -2.30
C ALA A 110 8.09 -20.55 -2.44
N SER A 111 8.29 -21.81 -2.82
CA SER A 111 9.62 -22.38 -3.09
C SER A 111 10.02 -22.15 -4.55
N GLY A 112 9.99 -20.90 -4.99
CA GLY A 112 10.44 -20.49 -6.32
C GLY A 112 9.46 -20.67 -7.47
N ASP A 113 8.26 -21.19 -7.23
CA ASP A 113 7.23 -21.43 -8.23
C ASP A 113 5.83 -21.21 -7.66
N LYS A 114 4.88 -20.76 -8.51
CA LYS A 114 3.48 -20.54 -8.12
C LYS A 114 2.78 -21.82 -7.61
N ASN A 115 3.23 -22.98 -8.05
CA ASN A 115 2.69 -24.29 -7.66
C ASN A 115 3.48 -24.92 -6.49
N LYS A 116 4.26 -24.11 -5.77
CA LYS A 116 5.04 -24.56 -4.61
C LYS A 116 4.83 -23.60 -3.44
N LEU A 117 3.57 -23.43 -3.05
CA LEU A 117 3.19 -22.56 -1.94
C LEU A 117 3.54 -23.22 -0.59
N THR A 118 3.94 -22.40 0.38
CA THR A 118 4.31 -22.83 1.72
C THR A 118 3.47 -22.19 2.81
N LYS A 119 2.58 -21.24 2.43
CA LYS A 119 1.66 -20.55 3.34
C LYS A 119 0.47 -19.97 2.59
N TYR A 120 -0.65 -19.81 3.29
CA TYR A 120 -1.88 -19.26 2.72
C TYR A 120 -2.40 -20.07 1.54
N CYS A 121 -2.68 -21.31 1.79
CA CYS A 121 -3.28 -22.20 0.82
C CYS A 121 -4.56 -22.78 1.44
N PRO A 122 -5.74 -22.45 0.91
CA PRO A 122 -6.97 -23.10 1.33
C PRO A 122 -6.84 -24.61 1.21
N ASN A 123 -7.51 -25.33 2.10
CA ASN A 123 -7.40 -26.78 2.14
C ASN A 123 -8.53 -27.42 1.32
N ASN A 124 -8.38 -27.42 0.00
CA ASN A 124 -9.28 -28.15 -0.90
C ASN A 124 -8.48 -28.96 -1.93
N ASP A 125 -9.15 -29.83 -2.68
CA ASP A 125 -8.51 -30.76 -3.60
C ASP A 125 -7.72 -30.06 -4.73
N ILE A 126 -8.12 -28.84 -5.11
CA ILE A 126 -7.43 -28.03 -6.12
C ILE A 126 -6.14 -27.49 -5.55
N ASP A 127 -6.16 -27.03 -4.30
CA ASP A 127 -5.06 -26.30 -3.68
C ASP A 127 -3.88 -27.21 -3.33
N VAL A 128 -4.13 -28.49 -3.10
CA VAL A 128 -3.06 -29.48 -2.85
C VAL A 128 -2.04 -29.50 -3.98
N ALA A 129 -2.47 -29.27 -5.23
CA ALA A 129 -1.58 -29.20 -6.38
C ALA A 129 -0.64 -27.96 -6.36
N TYR A 130 -0.96 -26.95 -5.57
CA TYR A 130 -0.15 -25.74 -5.41
C TYR A 130 0.74 -25.76 -4.17
N TRP A 131 0.61 -26.78 -3.30
CA TRP A 131 1.32 -26.85 -2.04
C TRP A 131 2.66 -27.57 -2.17
N ASP A 132 3.69 -27.02 -1.55
CA ASP A 132 5.02 -27.63 -1.51
C ASP A 132 5.19 -28.55 -0.30
N MET A 133 4.77 -29.79 -0.45
CA MET A 133 4.91 -30.82 0.60
C MET A 133 6.38 -31.06 1.02
N SER A 134 7.36 -30.72 0.19
CA SER A 134 8.78 -30.92 0.50
C SER A 134 9.30 -29.90 1.51
N ASN A 135 8.84 -28.65 1.41
CA ASN A 135 9.27 -27.56 2.29
C ASN A 135 8.24 -27.19 3.37
N ALA A 136 6.99 -27.64 3.21
CA ALA A 136 5.90 -27.44 4.16
C ALA A 136 5.12 -28.75 4.39
N PRO A 137 5.71 -29.76 5.06
CA PRO A 137 5.18 -31.10 5.13
C PRO A 137 3.89 -31.25 5.95
N SER A 138 3.50 -30.22 6.70
CA SER A 138 2.23 -30.21 7.46
C SER A 138 0.97 -30.11 6.59
N GLY A 139 1.12 -29.90 5.26
CA GLY A 139 0.01 -29.72 4.33
C GLY A 139 -0.54 -28.28 4.30
N PRO A 140 -1.52 -28.02 3.41
CA PRO A 140 -2.18 -26.73 3.29
C PRO A 140 -2.70 -26.21 4.63
N ASP A 141 -2.56 -24.92 4.88
CA ASP A 141 -2.81 -24.29 6.18
C ASP A 141 -4.25 -23.76 6.34
N GLY A 142 -5.05 -23.81 5.29
CA GLY A 142 -6.45 -23.36 5.29
C GLY A 142 -6.62 -21.84 5.47
N GLN A 143 -5.53 -21.07 5.47
CA GLN A 143 -5.57 -19.63 5.68
C GLN A 143 -5.97 -18.89 4.41
N THR A 144 -7.00 -18.06 4.50
CA THR A 144 -7.51 -17.24 3.39
C THR A 144 -7.36 -15.75 3.61
N VAL A 145 -6.94 -15.35 4.80
CA VAL A 145 -6.71 -13.94 5.17
C VAL A 145 -5.35 -13.84 5.85
N LEU A 146 -4.63 -12.75 5.62
CA LEU A 146 -3.32 -12.51 6.22
C LEU A 146 -3.41 -12.52 7.75
N LEU A 147 -2.48 -13.23 8.37
CA LEU A 147 -2.26 -13.14 9.81
C LEU A 147 -1.72 -11.75 10.17
N PRO A 148 -2.00 -11.26 11.39
CA PRO A 148 -1.49 -9.96 11.84
C PRO A 148 0.04 -9.82 11.74
N SER A 149 0.78 -10.89 11.89
CA SER A 149 2.25 -10.95 11.75
C SER A 149 2.75 -10.66 10.34
N ASP A 150 1.92 -10.92 9.34
CA ASP A 150 2.26 -10.84 7.91
C ASP A 150 1.61 -9.63 7.25
N ASP A 151 0.99 -8.77 8.05
CA ASP A 151 0.41 -7.50 7.60
C ASP A 151 1.48 -6.39 7.67
N PRO A 152 1.99 -5.90 6.53
CA PRO A 152 3.00 -4.84 6.50
C PRO A 152 2.52 -3.54 7.11
N VAL A 153 1.22 -3.26 7.12
CA VAL A 153 0.65 -2.06 7.75
C VAL A 153 0.81 -2.13 9.26
N ARG A 154 0.42 -3.27 9.87
CA ARG A 154 0.60 -3.49 11.31
C ARG A 154 2.07 -3.42 11.71
N LYS A 155 2.94 -3.99 10.89
CA LYS A 155 4.38 -3.98 11.14
C LYS A 155 4.97 -2.58 11.13
N ARG A 156 4.43 -1.66 10.32
CA ARG A 156 5.01 -0.33 10.11
C ARG A 156 4.28 0.78 10.84
N LEU A 157 2.97 0.71 10.94
CA LEU A 157 2.13 1.76 11.56
C LEU A 157 1.61 1.36 12.95
N GLY A 158 1.80 0.10 13.36
CA GLY A 158 1.29 -0.43 14.63
C GLY A 158 -0.12 -1.01 14.51
N GLU A 159 -0.61 -1.59 15.61
CA GLU A 159 -1.79 -2.45 15.61
C GLU A 159 -3.11 -1.76 15.31
N LYS A 160 -3.18 -0.43 15.47
CA LYS A 160 -4.38 0.35 15.13
C LYS A 160 -4.66 0.40 13.63
N TRP A 161 -3.63 0.24 12.81
CA TRP A 161 -3.71 0.24 11.38
C TRP A 161 -3.52 -1.17 10.83
N ARG A 162 -4.18 -1.50 9.74
CA ARG A 162 -4.08 -2.79 9.04
C ARG A 162 -4.33 -2.65 7.55
N MET A 163 -4.05 -3.69 6.81
CA MET A 163 -4.53 -3.81 5.44
C MET A 163 -6.07 -3.91 5.43
N PRO A 164 -6.74 -3.34 4.42
CA PRO A 164 -8.17 -3.56 4.23
C PRO A 164 -8.45 -5.03 3.90
N THR A 165 -9.59 -5.55 4.33
CA THR A 165 -10.11 -6.81 3.81
C THR A 165 -10.70 -6.63 2.42
N TRP A 166 -11.05 -7.74 1.75
CA TRP A 166 -11.74 -7.66 0.46
C TRP A 166 -13.10 -6.98 0.58
N GLU A 167 -13.86 -7.33 1.61
CA GLU A 167 -15.19 -6.76 1.86
C GLU A 167 -15.12 -5.23 2.05
N GLU A 168 -14.05 -4.72 2.64
CA GLU A 168 -13.84 -3.28 2.82
C GLU A 168 -13.47 -2.58 1.52
N LEU A 169 -12.62 -3.20 0.69
CA LEU A 169 -12.32 -2.67 -0.65
C LEU A 169 -13.55 -2.75 -1.56
N ASP A 170 -14.33 -3.83 -1.48
CA ASP A 170 -15.58 -3.95 -2.24
C ASP A 170 -16.59 -2.87 -1.80
N ALA A 171 -16.78 -2.66 -0.49
CA ALA A 171 -17.62 -1.59 0.01
C ALA A 171 -17.17 -0.20 -0.47
N LEU A 172 -15.86 0.04 -0.55
CA LEU A 172 -15.33 1.27 -1.15
C LEU A 172 -15.69 1.37 -2.63
N MET A 173 -15.54 0.29 -3.41
CA MET A 173 -15.89 0.27 -4.84
C MET A 173 -17.39 0.49 -5.06
N GLN A 174 -18.25 -0.08 -4.23
CA GLN A 174 -19.71 0.10 -4.32
C GLN A 174 -20.13 1.56 -4.13
N THR A 175 -19.33 2.40 -3.45
CA THR A 175 -19.62 3.84 -3.35
C THR A 175 -19.65 4.54 -4.71
N ARG A 176 -19.06 3.94 -5.77
CA ARG A 176 -19.13 4.51 -7.11
C ARG A 176 -20.54 4.65 -7.67
N ASN A 177 -21.41 3.73 -7.28
CA ASN A 177 -22.82 3.73 -7.71
C ASN A 177 -23.76 4.39 -6.70
N ASN A 178 -23.21 4.93 -5.60
CA ASN A 178 -23.96 5.60 -4.57
C ASN A 178 -23.93 7.13 -4.79
N PRO A 179 -25.09 7.82 -4.94
CA PRO A 179 -25.17 9.25 -5.20
C PRO A 179 -24.58 10.15 -4.09
N ASP A 180 -24.39 9.60 -2.87
CA ASP A 180 -23.77 10.31 -1.76
C ASP A 180 -22.26 10.48 -1.95
N TYR A 181 -21.66 9.81 -2.95
CA TYR A 181 -20.25 9.86 -3.23
C TYR A 181 -19.95 10.38 -4.63
N ARG A 182 -18.77 10.97 -4.77
CA ARG A 182 -18.22 11.36 -6.08
C ARG A 182 -16.86 10.71 -6.28
N TRP A 183 -16.73 10.00 -7.39
CA TRP A 183 -15.46 9.51 -7.92
C TRP A 183 -15.00 10.43 -9.04
N THR A 184 -13.80 11.01 -8.91
CA THR A 184 -13.21 11.89 -9.93
C THR A 184 -11.90 11.28 -10.40
N PHE A 185 -11.87 10.82 -11.66
CA PHE A 185 -10.72 10.17 -12.29
C PHE A 185 -9.77 11.17 -12.93
N GLY A 186 -8.53 10.77 -13.14
CA GLY A 186 -7.52 11.59 -13.83
C GLY A 186 -7.12 12.85 -13.07
N VAL A 187 -7.35 12.89 -11.77
CA VAL A 187 -6.99 14.03 -10.94
C VAL A 187 -5.48 14.13 -10.83
N ARG A 188 -4.94 15.24 -11.31
CA ARG A 188 -3.51 15.56 -11.23
C ARG A 188 -3.17 16.12 -9.87
N ALA A 189 -2.15 15.55 -9.22
CA ALA A 189 -1.64 16.12 -7.98
C ALA A 189 -1.00 17.49 -8.24
N LYS A 190 -1.34 18.49 -7.41
CA LYS A 190 -0.86 19.85 -7.54
C LYS A 190 -0.32 20.38 -6.22
N ASN A 191 0.69 21.22 -6.30
CA ASN A 191 1.15 22.07 -5.21
C ASN A 191 1.15 23.54 -5.67
N ASN A 192 0.40 24.38 -4.96
CA ASN A 192 0.23 25.80 -5.33
C ASN A 192 -0.17 26.01 -6.81
N GLY A 193 -1.08 25.15 -7.32
CA GLY A 193 -1.56 25.21 -8.70
C GLY A 193 -0.67 24.50 -9.74
N ASN A 194 0.58 24.20 -9.40
CA ASN A 194 1.52 23.52 -10.29
C ASN A 194 1.40 22.00 -10.19
N SER A 195 1.47 21.30 -11.33
CA SER A 195 1.51 19.84 -11.36
C SER A 195 2.76 19.32 -10.68
N ILE A 196 2.62 18.22 -9.96
CA ILE A 196 3.71 17.54 -9.25
C ILE A 196 4.13 16.33 -10.08
N TYR A 197 5.43 16.15 -10.21
CA TYR A 197 6.04 15.06 -10.97
C TYR A 197 6.87 14.17 -10.04
N ASP A 198 6.98 12.90 -10.38
CA ASP A 198 7.91 11.96 -9.73
C ASP A 198 9.35 12.18 -10.18
N GLY A 199 10.29 11.38 -9.65
CA GLY A 199 11.71 11.48 -10.00
C GLY A 199 12.04 11.16 -11.46
N ASP A 200 11.12 10.53 -12.18
CA ASP A 200 11.26 10.17 -13.60
C ASP A 200 10.52 11.14 -14.53
N GLY A 201 9.94 12.20 -13.99
CA GLY A 201 9.22 13.22 -14.74
C GLY A 201 7.78 12.84 -15.10
N ASN A 202 7.22 11.78 -14.52
CA ASN A 202 5.81 11.45 -14.70
C ASN A 202 4.96 12.25 -13.72
N MET A 203 3.82 12.72 -14.20
CA MET A 203 2.87 13.46 -13.37
C MET A 203 2.12 12.50 -12.44
N TYR A 204 2.08 12.81 -11.14
CA TYR A 204 1.21 12.07 -10.22
C TYR A 204 -0.25 12.29 -10.59
N THR A 205 -0.91 11.22 -10.94
CA THR A 205 -2.34 11.17 -11.26
C THR A 205 -3.04 10.13 -10.42
N GLY A 206 -4.36 10.23 -10.29
CA GLY A 206 -5.12 9.29 -9.47
C GLY A 206 -6.62 9.55 -9.51
N VAL A 207 -7.30 8.90 -8.59
CA VAL A 207 -8.74 9.02 -8.36
C VAL A 207 -8.99 9.67 -7.00
N VAL A 208 -9.88 10.65 -6.95
CA VAL A 208 -10.41 11.22 -5.70
C VAL A 208 -11.79 10.63 -5.44
N ILE A 209 -11.99 10.11 -4.24
CA ILE A 209 -13.26 9.61 -3.74
C ILE A 209 -13.71 10.57 -2.64
N THR A 210 -14.87 11.18 -2.79
CA THR A 210 -15.40 12.20 -1.87
C THR A 210 -16.78 11.79 -1.36
N LEU A 211 -16.97 11.80 -0.04
CA LEU A 211 -18.28 11.77 0.59
C LEU A 211 -18.87 13.18 0.53
N LEU A 212 -20.00 13.35 -0.18
CA LEU A 212 -20.54 14.69 -0.51
C LEU A 212 -21.11 15.42 0.71
N SER A 213 -21.65 14.70 1.68
CA SER A 213 -22.28 15.29 2.88
C SER A 213 -21.26 16.00 3.79
N THR A 214 -20.01 15.52 3.87
CA THR A 214 -18.97 16.06 4.73
C THR A 214 -17.84 16.72 3.98
N GLY A 215 -17.66 16.40 2.69
CA GLY A 215 -16.50 16.77 1.88
C GLY A 215 -15.24 15.94 2.19
N ALA A 216 -15.33 14.95 3.09
CA ALA A 216 -14.23 14.05 3.37
C ALA A 216 -13.81 13.30 2.10
N SER A 217 -12.51 13.20 1.85
CA SER A 217 -12.01 12.60 0.62
C SER A 217 -10.67 11.91 0.79
N ILE A 218 -10.46 10.87 -0.02
CA ILE A 218 -9.16 10.22 -0.20
C ILE A 218 -8.71 10.34 -1.65
N TYR A 219 -7.40 10.40 -1.86
CA TYR A 219 -6.77 10.36 -3.19
C TYR A 219 -6.04 9.03 -3.35
N LEU A 220 -6.42 8.24 -4.34
CA LEU A 220 -5.75 6.98 -4.70
C LEU A 220 -4.86 7.23 -5.93
N PRO A 221 -3.53 7.32 -5.80
CA PRO A 221 -2.64 7.48 -6.94
C PRO A 221 -2.64 6.25 -7.86
N THR A 222 -2.36 6.46 -9.15
CA THR A 222 -2.15 5.40 -10.15
C THR A 222 -0.76 4.78 -9.95
N ALA A 223 -0.60 4.03 -8.87
CA ALA A 223 0.70 3.48 -8.47
C ALA A 223 1.14 2.28 -9.30
N GLY A 224 0.26 1.73 -10.16
CA GLY A 224 0.59 0.58 -11.00
C GLY A 224 0.86 -0.70 -10.24
N ILE A 225 1.59 -1.60 -10.90
CA ILE A 225 1.98 -2.92 -10.41
C ILE A 225 3.43 -3.21 -10.76
N SER A 226 4.19 -3.86 -9.88
CA SER A 226 5.58 -4.25 -10.08
C SER A 226 5.73 -5.77 -10.20
N GLY A 227 6.61 -6.25 -11.09
CA GLY A 227 6.95 -7.67 -11.22
C GLY A 227 6.29 -8.42 -12.38
N VAL A 228 5.44 -7.78 -13.17
CA VAL A 228 4.76 -8.42 -14.31
C VAL A 228 5.76 -8.73 -15.42
N GLN A 229 5.94 -10.02 -15.74
CA GLN A 229 6.76 -10.47 -16.87
C GLN A 229 5.99 -10.34 -18.20
N GLY A 230 6.70 -10.02 -19.28
CA GLY A 230 6.17 -10.06 -20.65
C GLY A 230 5.75 -8.73 -21.23
N PHE A 231 5.83 -7.65 -20.49
CA PHE A 231 5.66 -6.30 -21.03
C PHE A 231 7.04 -5.64 -21.17
N SER A 232 7.40 -5.31 -22.42
CA SER A 232 8.72 -4.75 -22.74
C SER A 232 8.91 -3.39 -22.08
N ARG A 233 9.77 -3.32 -21.08
CA ARG A 233 10.36 -2.20 -20.38
C ARG A 233 9.49 -1.46 -19.37
N PRO A 234 9.83 -1.54 -18.07
CA PRO A 234 9.52 -0.46 -17.17
C PRO A 234 10.36 0.77 -17.59
N LYS A 235 9.74 1.86 -17.92
CA LYS A 235 10.41 3.16 -17.89
C LYS A 235 10.43 3.59 -16.42
N GLY A 236 11.60 3.53 -15.80
CA GLY A 236 11.79 3.90 -14.42
C GLY A 236 11.57 2.78 -13.39
N PRO A 237 11.82 3.04 -12.11
CA PRO A 237 11.65 2.10 -11.00
C PRO A 237 10.20 1.71 -10.75
N LEU A 238 9.27 2.41 -11.36
CA LEU A 238 7.83 2.25 -11.26
C LEU A 238 7.39 1.25 -12.33
N GLY A 239 7.02 0.06 -11.98
CA GLY A 239 6.54 -0.99 -12.88
C GLY A 239 5.48 -0.52 -13.90
N PHE A 240 4.94 -1.46 -14.67
CA PHE A 240 3.93 -1.20 -15.69
C PHE A 240 2.66 -0.56 -15.12
N PHE A 241 1.96 0.22 -15.94
CA PHE A 241 0.66 0.85 -15.67
C PHE A 241 0.65 2.02 -14.67
N CYS A 242 1.78 2.58 -14.26
CA CYS A 242 1.79 3.69 -13.31
C CYS A 242 1.15 5.00 -13.80
N SER A 243 0.88 5.14 -15.10
CA SER A 243 0.27 6.37 -15.63
C SER A 243 -1.25 6.32 -15.71
N THR A 244 -1.85 5.13 -15.65
CA THR A 244 -3.29 4.93 -15.88
C THR A 244 -3.96 4.08 -14.84
N ASP A 245 -3.24 3.17 -14.20
CA ASP A 245 -3.83 2.14 -13.35
C ASP A 245 -3.40 2.25 -11.89
N GLY A 246 -4.35 2.04 -10.99
CA GLY A 246 -4.09 1.87 -9.57
C GLY A 246 -4.45 0.45 -9.13
N PHE A 247 -3.54 -0.21 -8.43
CA PHE A 247 -3.74 -1.53 -7.84
C PHE A 247 -3.45 -1.47 -6.34
N TYR A 248 -4.38 -1.99 -5.54
CA TYR A 248 -4.31 -1.93 -4.09
C TYR A 248 -4.65 -3.26 -3.47
N TRP A 249 -3.72 -3.84 -2.71
CA TRP A 249 -3.93 -5.10 -2.02
C TRP A 249 -5.05 -5.06 -0.98
N SER A 250 -5.84 -6.13 -0.93
CA SER A 250 -6.55 -6.54 0.28
C SER A 250 -5.73 -7.55 1.07
N SER A 251 -6.12 -7.80 2.32
CA SER A 251 -5.56 -8.87 3.14
C SER A 251 -6.14 -10.25 2.83
N THR A 252 -7.04 -10.36 1.83
CA THR A 252 -7.82 -11.57 1.52
C THR A 252 -7.29 -12.26 0.28
N LEU A 253 -7.11 -13.59 0.35
CA LEU A 253 -6.83 -14.41 -0.83
C LEU A 253 -7.98 -14.33 -1.82
N ASP A 254 -7.67 -14.64 -3.05
CA ASP A 254 -8.68 -15.00 -4.02
C ASP A 254 -9.18 -16.41 -3.73
N THR A 255 -10.47 -16.55 -3.42
CA THR A 255 -11.10 -17.83 -3.06
C THR A 255 -12.35 -18.12 -3.91
N GLU A 256 -12.64 -17.29 -4.91
CA GLU A 256 -13.85 -17.39 -5.71
C GLU A 256 -13.51 -17.60 -7.19
N SER A 257 -14.40 -18.32 -7.87
CA SER A 257 -14.40 -18.42 -9.33
C SER A 257 -15.74 -17.92 -9.86
N ASP A 258 -15.69 -17.27 -11.00
CA ASP A 258 -16.87 -16.88 -11.76
C ASP A 258 -16.67 -17.20 -13.25
N ASP A 259 -17.61 -16.82 -14.13
CA ASP A 259 -17.56 -17.08 -15.57
C ASP A 259 -16.33 -16.45 -16.25
N ASN A 260 -15.72 -15.43 -15.66
CA ASN A 260 -14.60 -14.67 -16.21
C ASN A 260 -13.29 -14.88 -15.48
N HIS A 261 -13.31 -15.52 -14.32
CA HIS A 261 -12.15 -15.71 -13.45
C HIS A 261 -12.10 -17.12 -12.88
N GLN A 262 -10.99 -17.80 -13.13
CA GLN A 262 -10.69 -19.07 -12.49
C GLN A 262 -9.89 -18.82 -11.20
N TYR A 263 -10.40 -19.34 -10.11
CA TYR A 263 -9.73 -19.35 -8.82
C TYR A 263 -8.30 -19.89 -8.91
N SER A 264 -7.40 -19.25 -8.17
CA SER A 264 -6.03 -19.72 -7.99
C SER A 264 -5.49 -19.30 -6.61
N PRO A 265 -5.03 -20.26 -5.79
CA PRO A 265 -4.41 -19.94 -4.50
C PRO A 265 -3.10 -19.14 -4.64
N ALA A 266 -2.56 -19.04 -5.86
CA ALA A 266 -1.42 -18.18 -6.16
C ALA A 266 -1.79 -16.70 -6.29
N SER A 267 -3.09 -16.35 -6.26
CA SER A 267 -3.61 -14.99 -6.39
C SER A 267 -4.23 -14.48 -5.10
N ALA A 268 -4.25 -13.16 -4.93
CA ALA A 268 -4.98 -12.47 -3.87
C ALA A 268 -5.84 -11.35 -4.45
N ARG A 269 -6.86 -10.97 -3.70
CA ARG A 269 -7.81 -9.93 -4.08
C ARG A 269 -7.20 -8.54 -3.97
N ALA A 270 -7.48 -7.71 -4.96
CA ALA A 270 -7.04 -6.33 -5.03
C ALA A 270 -8.14 -5.43 -5.60
N LEU A 271 -8.16 -4.18 -5.22
CA LEU A 271 -8.86 -3.14 -5.95
C LEU A 271 -8.03 -2.78 -7.19
N HIS A 272 -8.67 -2.73 -8.35
CA HIS A 272 -8.11 -2.18 -9.58
C HIS A 272 -8.98 -1.03 -10.10
N PHE A 273 -8.34 0.05 -10.54
CA PHE A 273 -9.01 1.08 -11.34
C PHE A 273 -8.11 1.54 -12.46
N ASN A 274 -8.73 1.94 -13.58
CA ASN A 274 -8.06 2.57 -14.71
C ASN A 274 -8.69 3.96 -14.95
N GLN A 275 -7.87 5.02 -14.86
CA GLN A 275 -8.37 6.39 -15.01
C GLN A 275 -8.72 6.78 -16.45
N GLY A 276 -8.20 6.08 -17.45
CA GLY A 276 -8.47 6.38 -18.86
C GLY A 276 -9.81 5.85 -19.35
N SER A 277 -10.30 4.77 -18.72
CA SER A 277 -11.60 4.16 -19.01
C SER A 277 -12.62 4.35 -17.89
N ASP A 278 -12.25 5.03 -16.82
CA ASP A 278 -13.06 5.18 -15.61
C ASP A 278 -13.54 3.85 -15.02
N CYS A 279 -12.82 2.75 -15.31
CA CYS A 279 -13.13 1.43 -14.78
C CYS A 279 -12.69 1.29 -13.34
N VAL A 280 -13.53 0.65 -12.53
CA VAL A 280 -13.22 0.22 -11.17
C VAL A 280 -13.76 -1.19 -11.00
N GLY A 281 -12.97 -2.09 -10.45
CA GLY A 281 -13.42 -3.46 -10.22
C GLY A 281 -12.44 -4.30 -9.42
N PRO A 282 -12.77 -5.56 -9.19
CA PRO A 282 -11.90 -6.51 -8.55
C PRO A 282 -10.69 -6.82 -9.42
N GLY A 283 -9.55 -7.03 -8.77
CA GLY A 283 -8.34 -7.57 -9.37
C GLY A 283 -7.96 -8.88 -8.68
N TRP A 284 -7.51 -9.84 -9.49
CA TRP A 284 -6.97 -11.14 -9.05
C TRP A 284 -5.50 -11.18 -9.45
N ILE A 285 -4.64 -10.85 -8.52
CA ILE A 285 -3.24 -10.57 -8.83
C ILE A 285 -2.35 -11.61 -8.17
N TYR A 286 -1.34 -12.10 -8.89
CA TYR A 286 -0.37 -13.03 -8.33
C TYR A 286 0.30 -12.43 -7.09
N ARG A 287 0.30 -13.19 -5.99
CA ARG A 287 0.78 -12.76 -4.68
C ARG A 287 2.23 -12.28 -4.67
N CYS A 288 3.05 -12.76 -5.61
CA CYS A 288 4.45 -12.36 -5.74
C CYS A 288 4.65 -10.97 -6.35
N TYR A 289 3.60 -10.35 -6.92
CA TYR A 289 3.71 -9.02 -7.49
C TYR A 289 3.63 -7.93 -6.41
N GLY A 290 4.27 -6.79 -6.67
CA GLY A 290 4.27 -5.64 -5.77
C GLY A 290 3.13 -4.69 -6.07
N LEU A 291 2.23 -4.48 -5.11
CA LEU A 291 1.16 -3.50 -5.18
C LEU A 291 1.24 -2.53 -3.99
N SER A 292 0.62 -1.37 -4.18
CA SER A 292 0.40 -0.41 -3.10
C SER A 292 -0.63 -0.92 -2.09
N ILE A 293 -0.57 -0.36 -0.89
CA ILE A 293 -1.53 -0.63 0.18
C ILE A 293 -2.10 0.70 0.66
N ARG A 294 -3.43 0.79 0.72
CA ARG A 294 -4.15 1.87 1.39
C ARG A 294 -4.57 1.36 2.78
N PRO A 295 -3.91 1.78 3.86
CA PRO A 295 -4.24 1.33 5.20
C PRO A 295 -5.65 1.73 5.63
N VAL A 296 -6.22 0.92 6.53
CA VAL A 296 -7.48 1.23 7.21
C VAL A 296 -7.33 1.13 8.73
N THR A 297 -8.22 1.81 9.43
CA THR A 297 -8.42 1.68 10.88
C THR A 297 -9.90 1.69 11.19
N GLU A 298 -10.27 1.16 12.34
CA GLU A 298 -11.65 1.17 12.83
C GLU A 298 -11.83 2.34 13.80
N SER A 299 -13.06 2.91 13.86
CA SER A 299 -13.44 3.77 14.97
C SER A 299 -13.51 2.95 16.24
N GLU A 300 -12.96 3.48 17.33
CA GLU A 300 -13.25 2.99 18.67
C GLU A 300 -14.70 3.29 19.04
#